data_6704fda1310a4c2038a89f174fa48a44
#
_entry.id   6704fda1310a4c2038a89f174fa48a44
#
_cell.length_a   1.000
_cell.length_b   1.000
_cell.length_c   1.000
_cell.angle_alpha   90.00
_cell.angle_beta   90.00
_cell.angle_gamma   90.00
#
_symmetry.space_group_name_H-M   'P 1'
#
loop_
_entity.id
_entity.type
_entity.pdbx_description
1 polymer ?
#
loop_
_entity_poly.entity_id
_entity_poly.type
_entity_poly.pdbx_seq_one_letter_code
_entity_poly.pdbx_strand_id
1 'polypeptide(L)'
;MKKKVLHGPYFPKHEDNLMGSEGSVALARETFLEKRFRNLDYLLRFRYEWMNQYLEENKVIIELGAGAGFSPLYLSQKPIITDAANNPWVEKFIDATNMDIENDSVDVIIASHNMHHFYSPFKFFKECERVLKNDGVILIQEINTSLLMRLLLRLMRHEGWSYDVNVFDQNEIVNDKSDLWSANCAVPEMLFNDMSQFENVFPALKVERNELCECLLFPASGGVISKAKVPELPVFVLNMILSFDRFLVRIAPNIFALGRRVVIKKLVAV
;
A
#
# COMPACT_ATOMS: atom_id res chain seq x y z
N MET A 1 3.43 32.46 -2.79
CA MET A 1 2.91 31.56 -3.86
C MET A 1 3.54 30.16 -3.89
N LYS A 2 4.83 29.96 -3.60
CA LYS A 2 5.49 28.61 -3.70
C LYS A 2 5.01 27.55 -2.68
N LYS A 3 4.52 27.94 -1.47
CA LYS A 3 4.01 26.97 -0.47
C LYS A 3 2.69 26.28 -0.88
N LYS A 4 1.79 26.96 -1.59
CA LYS A 4 0.50 26.39 -2.04
C LYS A 4 0.64 25.27 -3.08
N VAL A 5 1.70 25.26 -3.87
CA VAL A 5 1.86 24.28 -4.97
C VAL A 5 2.15 22.86 -4.47
N LEU A 6 2.75 22.69 -3.28
CA LEU A 6 3.12 21.38 -2.74
C LEU A 6 2.22 20.91 -1.57
N HIS A 7 1.34 21.76 -1.05
CA HIS A 7 0.45 21.43 0.06
C HIS A 7 -1.04 21.40 -0.31
N GLY A 8 -1.44 22.02 -1.42
CA GLY A 8 -2.81 21.95 -1.92
C GLY A 8 -3.11 20.59 -2.61
N PRO A 9 -4.40 20.22 -2.76
CA PRO A 9 -4.80 19.00 -3.42
C PRO A 9 -4.28 18.96 -4.86
N TYR A 10 -3.95 17.75 -5.31
CA TYR A 10 -3.49 17.49 -6.67
C TYR A 10 -4.06 16.16 -7.14
N PHE A 11 -4.81 16.18 -8.22
CA PHE A 11 -5.27 14.99 -8.93
C PHE A 11 -4.98 15.18 -10.42
N PRO A 12 -4.14 14.33 -11.01
CA PRO A 12 -3.91 14.36 -12.47
C PRO A 12 -5.15 13.85 -13.20
N LYS A 13 -5.33 14.27 -14.43
CA LYS A 13 -6.27 13.60 -15.33
C LYS A 13 -5.65 12.30 -15.84
N HIS A 14 -6.47 11.27 -16.03
CA HIS A 14 -6.00 9.99 -16.59
C HIS A 14 -5.25 10.16 -17.92
N GLU A 15 -5.72 11.08 -18.76
CA GLU A 15 -5.11 11.43 -20.07
C GLU A 15 -3.70 12.01 -19.95
N ASP A 16 -3.34 12.56 -18.79
CA ASP A 16 -2.05 13.18 -18.51
C ASP A 16 -0.99 12.20 -17.98
N ASN A 17 -1.35 10.91 -17.78
CA ASN A 17 -0.43 9.92 -17.23
C ASN A 17 0.81 9.72 -18.13
N LEU A 18 1.98 9.99 -17.59
CA LEU A 18 3.25 9.87 -18.31
C LEU A 18 3.90 8.48 -18.17
N MET A 19 3.31 7.60 -17.36
CA MET A 19 3.88 6.29 -17.09
C MET A 19 3.44 5.27 -18.14
N GLY A 20 4.36 4.42 -18.57
CA GLY A 20 4.07 3.34 -19.52
C GLY A 20 3.11 2.29 -18.92
N SER A 21 2.54 1.42 -19.76
CA SER A 21 1.56 0.37 -19.48
C SER A 21 0.16 0.84 -19.04
N GLU A 22 -0.11 2.14 -18.99
CA GLU A 22 -1.44 2.72 -18.77
C GLU A 22 -2.21 2.11 -17.57
N GLY A 23 -1.50 1.68 -16.52
CA GLY A 23 -2.10 1.01 -15.38
C GLY A 23 -2.56 -0.43 -15.64
N SER A 24 -2.18 -1.06 -16.74
CA SER A 24 -2.53 -2.46 -17.01
C SER A 24 -1.83 -3.40 -16.04
N VAL A 25 -2.58 -3.89 -15.05
CA VAL A 25 -2.14 -4.86 -14.05
C VAL A 25 -1.71 -6.19 -14.70
N ALA A 26 -2.47 -6.64 -15.70
CA ALA A 26 -2.18 -7.87 -16.43
C ALA A 26 -0.84 -7.78 -17.19
N LEU A 27 -0.61 -6.70 -17.93
CA LEU A 27 0.63 -6.47 -18.65
C LEU A 27 1.83 -6.34 -17.69
N ALA A 28 1.65 -5.66 -16.56
CA ALA A 28 2.69 -5.54 -15.55
C ALA A 28 3.08 -6.90 -14.97
N ARG A 29 2.08 -7.74 -14.65
CA ARG A 29 2.29 -9.11 -14.17
C ARG A 29 3.01 -9.98 -15.19
N GLU A 30 2.48 -10.08 -16.41
CA GLU A 30 3.05 -10.88 -17.48
C GLU A 30 4.53 -10.49 -17.74
N THR A 31 4.77 -9.20 -17.95
CA THR A 31 6.11 -8.68 -18.20
C THR A 31 7.08 -8.99 -17.06
N PHE A 32 6.64 -8.89 -15.80
CA PHE A 32 7.50 -9.18 -14.66
C PHE A 32 7.76 -10.68 -14.51
N LEU A 33 6.76 -11.52 -14.68
CA LEU A 33 6.94 -12.98 -14.59
C LEU A 33 7.83 -13.53 -15.70
N GLU A 34 7.79 -12.92 -16.89
CA GLU A 34 8.66 -13.30 -18.02
C GLU A 34 10.10 -12.83 -17.80
N LYS A 35 10.32 -11.56 -17.46
CA LYS A 35 11.65 -10.93 -17.49
C LYS A 35 12.35 -10.87 -16.14
N ARG A 36 11.61 -10.94 -15.05
CA ARG A 36 12.15 -10.87 -13.67
C ARG A 36 13.15 -9.72 -13.51
N PHE A 37 12.72 -8.48 -13.80
CA PHE A 37 13.54 -7.29 -13.62
C PHE A 37 14.11 -7.22 -12.22
N ARG A 38 15.44 -7.22 -12.10
CA ARG A 38 16.16 -7.30 -10.83
C ARG A 38 15.80 -6.17 -9.88
N ASN A 39 15.75 -4.94 -10.37
CA ASN A 39 15.44 -3.78 -9.52
C ASN A 39 14.04 -3.88 -8.92
N LEU A 40 13.07 -4.30 -9.74
CA LEU A 40 11.69 -4.50 -9.28
C LEU A 40 11.57 -5.70 -8.35
N ASP A 41 12.22 -6.84 -8.66
CA ASP A 41 12.26 -8.01 -7.78
C ASP A 41 12.84 -7.64 -6.40
N TYR A 42 13.90 -6.84 -6.39
CA TYR A 42 14.52 -6.36 -5.15
C TYR A 42 13.57 -5.46 -4.34
N LEU A 43 12.84 -4.53 -5.00
CA LEU A 43 11.84 -3.70 -4.33
C LEU A 43 10.68 -4.53 -3.77
N LEU A 44 10.13 -5.47 -4.55
CA LEU A 44 9.02 -6.32 -4.12
C LEU A 44 9.43 -7.21 -2.94
N ARG A 45 10.63 -7.77 -2.98
CA ARG A 45 11.23 -8.51 -1.87
C ARG A 45 11.30 -7.63 -0.61
N PHE A 46 11.79 -6.42 -0.71
CA PHE A 46 11.84 -5.46 0.38
C PHE A 46 10.45 -5.14 0.94
N ARG A 47 9.42 -5.07 0.08
CA ARG A 47 8.04 -4.73 0.47
C ARG A 47 7.32 -5.89 1.15
N TYR A 48 7.59 -7.14 0.81
CA TYR A 48 6.85 -8.30 1.31
C TYR A 48 7.59 -9.13 2.37
N GLU A 49 8.91 -9.34 2.25
CA GLU A 49 9.62 -10.29 3.13
C GLU A 49 9.53 -9.96 4.63
N TRP A 50 9.40 -8.70 4.99
CA TRP A 50 9.24 -8.31 6.40
C TRP A 50 7.94 -8.83 7.03
N MET A 51 6.93 -9.17 6.22
CA MET A 51 5.65 -9.71 6.68
C MET A 51 5.78 -11.15 7.16
N ASN A 52 6.80 -11.87 6.70
CA ASN A 52 6.99 -13.30 7.00
C ASN A 52 7.11 -13.61 8.50
N GLN A 53 7.56 -12.68 9.31
CA GLN A 53 7.64 -12.85 10.77
C GLN A 53 6.25 -12.95 11.45
N TYR A 54 5.17 -12.64 10.74
CA TYR A 54 3.77 -12.71 11.21
C TYR A 54 2.99 -13.87 10.58
N LEU A 55 3.60 -14.57 9.61
CA LEU A 55 2.95 -15.64 8.86
C LEU A 55 3.34 -17.00 9.44
N GLU A 56 2.37 -17.70 10.00
CA GLU A 56 2.53 -19.03 10.57
C GLU A 56 1.75 -20.06 9.73
N GLU A 57 2.15 -21.33 9.81
CA GLU A 57 1.41 -22.44 9.21
C GLU A 57 0.01 -22.54 9.82
N ASN A 58 -0.94 -22.98 9.01
CA ASN A 58 -2.36 -23.17 9.39
C ASN A 58 -3.13 -21.89 9.75
N LYS A 59 -2.56 -20.71 9.52
CA LYS A 59 -3.29 -19.44 9.64
C LYS A 59 -4.07 -19.13 8.37
N VAL A 60 -5.25 -18.53 8.54
CA VAL A 60 -6.03 -17.98 7.43
C VAL A 60 -5.47 -16.60 7.10
N ILE A 61 -4.78 -16.51 5.98
CA ILE A 61 -4.12 -15.30 5.49
C ILE A 61 -4.84 -14.83 4.23
N ILE A 62 -5.26 -13.58 4.19
CA ILE A 62 -5.86 -12.97 2.99
C ILE A 62 -5.05 -11.75 2.55
N GLU A 63 -4.89 -11.57 1.25
CA GLU A 63 -4.38 -10.33 0.67
C GLU A 63 -5.54 -9.61 -0.02
N LEU A 64 -5.84 -8.40 0.42
CA LEU A 64 -6.87 -7.54 -0.16
C LEU A 64 -6.24 -6.64 -1.22
N GLY A 65 -6.95 -6.45 -2.35
CA GLY A 65 -6.48 -5.58 -3.43
C GLY A 65 -5.10 -5.99 -3.98
N ALA A 66 -4.93 -7.26 -4.29
CA ALA A 66 -3.63 -7.85 -4.64
C ALA A 66 -3.04 -7.32 -5.96
N GLY A 67 -3.82 -6.62 -6.78
CA GLY A 67 -3.37 -6.07 -8.06
C GLY A 67 -2.71 -7.13 -8.94
N ALA A 68 -1.40 -6.99 -9.19
CA ALA A 68 -0.64 -7.96 -10.00
C ALA A 68 -0.38 -9.31 -9.29
N GLY A 69 -0.74 -9.48 -8.02
CA GLY A 69 -0.64 -10.72 -7.28
C GLY A 69 0.80 -11.24 -7.14
N PHE A 70 1.73 -10.37 -6.77
CA PHE A 70 3.15 -10.73 -6.63
C PHE A 70 3.52 -11.27 -5.25
N SER A 71 2.70 -11.08 -4.24
CA SER A 71 3.00 -11.46 -2.85
C SER A 71 3.40 -12.93 -2.65
N PRO A 72 2.76 -13.93 -3.34
CA PRO A 72 3.14 -15.34 -3.16
C PRO A 72 4.57 -15.67 -3.59
N LEU A 73 5.24 -14.76 -4.32
CA LEU A 73 6.64 -14.96 -4.72
C LEU A 73 7.63 -14.66 -3.59
N TYR A 74 7.19 -14.00 -2.51
CA TYR A 74 8.04 -13.47 -1.45
C TYR A 74 7.57 -13.85 -0.04
N LEU A 75 6.32 -14.29 0.09
CA LEU A 75 5.75 -14.69 1.38
C LEU A 75 6.03 -16.17 1.66
N SER A 76 6.35 -16.48 2.91
CA SER A 76 6.60 -17.85 3.38
C SER A 76 5.34 -18.72 3.42
N GLN A 77 4.17 -18.09 3.57
CA GLN A 77 2.86 -18.71 3.50
C GLN A 77 2.04 -18.04 2.41
N LYS A 78 1.38 -18.84 1.57
CA LYS A 78 0.57 -18.31 0.48
C LYS A 78 -0.74 -17.71 1.03
N PRO A 79 -1.00 -16.40 0.84
CA PRO A 79 -2.31 -15.82 1.16
C PRO A 79 -3.37 -16.24 0.14
N ILE A 80 -4.63 -16.18 0.52
CA ILE A 80 -5.76 -16.17 -0.42
C ILE A 80 -5.71 -14.82 -1.14
N ILE A 81 -5.53 -14.85 -2.45
CA ILE A 81 -5.40 -13.66 -3.29
C ILE A 81 -6.77 -13.09 -3.60
N THR A 82 -7.04 -11.87 -3.14
CA THR A 82 -8.34 -11.21 -3.37
C THR A 82 -8.17 -9.83 -3.98
N ASP A 83 -9.16 -9.41 -4.77
CA ASP A 83 -9.19 -8.08 -5.39
C ASP A 83 -10.64 -7.68 -5.71
N ALA A 84 -10.90 -6.39 -5.89
CA ALA A 84 -12.15 -5.86 -6.44
C ALA A 84 -12.18 -5.93 -7.97
N ALA A 85 -11.05 -6.20 -8.62
CA ALA A 85 -10.93 -6.46 -10.05
C ALA A 85 -10.89 -7.97 -10.34
N ASN A 86 -11.60 -8.40 -11.36
CA ASN A 86 -11.63 -9.82 -11.77
C ASN A 86 -10.43 -10.16 -12.68
N ASN A 87 -9.29 -10.46 -12.07
CA ASN A 87 -8.10 -10.91 -12.77
C ASN A 87 -7.94 -12.45 -12.65
N PRO A 88 -7.35 -13.16 -13.64
CA PRO A 88 -7.27 -14.63 -13.65
C PRO A 88 -6.51 -15.27 -12.49
N TRP A 89 -5.69 -14.53 -11.78
CA TRP A 89 -4.92 -15.00 -10.60
C TRP A 89 -5.59 -14.68 -9.27
N VAL A 90 -6.70 -13.92 -9.28
CA VAL A 90 -7.49 -13.61 -8.10
C VAL A 90 -8.36 -14.81 -7.74
N GLU A 91 -8.26 -15.27 -6.49
CA GLU A 91 -8.98 -16.44 -6.01
C GLU A 91 -10.40 -16.09 -5.54
N LYS A 92 -10.59 -14.87 -5.01
CA LYS A 92 -11.91 -14.37 -4.59
C LYS A 92 -12.06 -12.89 -4.93
N PHE A 93 -13.23 -12.54 -5.45
CA PHE A 93 -13.62 -11.14 -5.63
C PHE A 93 -14.10 -10.58 -4.27
N ILE A 94 -13.41 -9.57 -3.73
CA ILE A 94 -13.73 -8.97 -2.44
C ILE A 94 -13.58 -7.44 -2.51
N ASP A 95 -14.64 -6.73 -2.17
CA ASP A 95 -14.57 -5.30 -1.83
C ASP A 95 -14.07 -5.18 -0.39
N ALA A 96 -12.88 -4.63 -0.18
CA ALA A 96 -12.27 -4.47 1.13
C ALA A 96 -13.08 -3.60 2.12
N THR A 97 -14.07 -2.85 1.62
CA THR A 97 -14.95 -2.00 2.44
C THR A 97 -16.32 -2.63 2.74
N ASN A 98 -16.56 -3.85 2.21
CA ASN A 98 -17.74 -4.67 2.45
C ASN A 98 -17.41 -6.12 2.13
N MET A 99 -16.69 -6.81 3.03
CA MET A 99 -16.13 -8.13 2.79
C MET A 99 -17.17 -9.23 2.96
N ASP A 100 -17.33 -10.08 1.94
CA ASP A 100 -18.08 -11.35 2.06
C ASP A 100 -17.19 -12.41 2.73
N ILE A 101 -16.92 -12.18 4.02
CA ILE A 101 -16.07 -13.01 4.88
C ILE A 101 -16.78 -13.13 6.24
N GLU A 102 -16.75 -14.32 6.84
CA GLU A 102 -17.31 -14.57 8.17
C GLU A 102 -16.60 -13.76 9.25
N ASN A 103 -17.34 -13.42 10.33
CA ASN A 103 -16.76 -12.76 11.49
C ASN A 103 -15.70 -13.66 12.14
N ASP A 104 -14.67 -13.06 12.71
CA ASP A 104 -13.63 -13.74 13.50
C ASP A 104 -13.04 -14.98 12.80
N SER A 105 -12.84 -14.91 11.47
CA SER A 105 -12.41 -16.06 10.66
C SER A 105 -11.00 -15.91 10.10
N VAL A 106 -10.43 -14.69 10.06
CA VAL A 106 -9.14 -14.38 9.44
C VAL A 106 -8.08 -14.15 10.51
N ASP A 107 -6.90 -14.75 10.34
CA ASP A 107 -5.76 -14.52 11.24
C ASP A 107 -4.88 -13.35 10.79
N VAL A 108 -4.68 -13.20 9.46
CA VAL A 108 -3.82 -12.15 8.89
C VAL A 108 -4.47 -11.51 7.68
N ILE A 109 -4.56 -10.20 7.68
CA ILE A 109 -4.91 -9.39 6.51
C ILE A 109 -3.65 -8.71 5.99
N ILE A 110 -3.38 -8.83 4.69
CA ILE A 110 -2.32 -8.11 4.00
C ILE A 110 -2.94 -7.05 3.10
N ALA A 111 -2.46 -5.81 3.20
CA ALA A 111 -2.83 -4.70 2.33
C ALA A 111 -1.54 -4.02 1.84
N SER A 112 -1.26 -4.12 0.53
CA SER A 112 -0.01 -3.60 -0.03
C SER A 112 -0.28 -2.65 -1.19
N HIS A 113 -0.03 -1.35 -0.97
CA HIS A 113 -0.23 -0.28 -1.96
C HIS A 113 -1.63 -0.29 -2.60
N ASN A 114 -2.66 -0.41 -1.78
CA ASN A 114 -4.06 -0.48 -2.21
C ASN A 114 -5.01 0.35 -1.33
N MET A 115 -4.66 0.61 -0.06
CA MET A 115 -5.56 1.30 0.87
C MET A 115 -5.84 2.74 0.43
N HIS A 116 -4.90 3.40 -0.24
CA HIS A 116 -5.10 4.73 -0.79
C HIS A 116 -6.08 4.78 -1.98
N HIS A 117 -6.52 3.61 -2.49
CA HIS A 117 -7.60 3.47 -3.48
C HIS A 117 -8.97 3.20 -2.85
N PHE A 118 -9.04 2.81 -1.57
CA PHE A 118 -10.34 2.49 -0.96
C PHE A 118 -11.21 3.73 -0.87
N TYR A 119 -12.49 3.59 -1.28
CA TYR A 119 -13.42 4.70 -1.25
C TYR A 119 -13.77 5.17 0.17
N SER A 120 -13.67 4.29 1.18
CA SER A 120 -13.87 4.60 2.58
C SER A 120 -12.90 3.84 3.48
N PRO A 121 -11.80 4.46 3.93
CA PRO A 121 -10.88 3.88 4.90
C PRO A 121 -11.57 3.49 6.21
N PHE A 122 -12.56 4.27 6.65
CA PHE A 122 -13.34 3.95 7.84
C PHE A 122 -14.04 2.59 7.73
N LYS A 123 -14.74 2.34 6.60
CA LYS A 123 -15.42 1.06 6.38
C LYS A 123 -14.45 -0.11 6.29
N PHE A 124 -13.30 0.10 5.65
CA PHE A 124 -12.24 -0.91 5.59
C PHE A 124 -11.80 -1.36 6.99
N PHE A 125 -11.49 -0.44 7.91
CA PHE A 125 -11.08 -0.82 9.25
C PHE A 125 -12.22 -1.42 10.09
N LYS A 126 -13.48 -1.02 9.87
CA LYS A 126 -14.64 -1.67 10.49
C LYS A 126 -14.81 -3.10 10.01
N GLU A 127 -14.59 -3.37 8.74
CA GLU A 127 -14.57 -4.73 8.22
C GLU A 127 -13.40 -5.54 8.77
N CYS A 128 -12.21 -4.94 8.90
CA CYS A 128 -11.08 -5.60 9.56
C CYS A 128 -11.39 -5.96 11.03
N GLU A 129 -12.00 -5.03 11.80
CA GLU A 129 -12.47 -5.34 13.18
C GLU A 129 -13.41 -6.54 13.20
N ARG A 130 -14.30 -6.66 12.21
CA ARG A 130 -15.29 -7.71 12.13
C ARG A 130 -14.70 -9.08 11.75
N VAL A 131 -13.87 -9.13 10.71
CA VAL A 131 -13.41 -10.41 10.12
C VAL A 131 -12.19 -10.99 10.82
N LEU A 132 -11.35 -10.17 11.45
CA LEU A 132 -10.16 -10.65 12.17
C LEU A 132 -10.58 -11.43 13.42
N LYS A 133 -9.89 -12.54 13.65
CA LYS A 133 -9.90 -13.22 14.94
C LYS A 133 -9.28 -12.35 16.03
N ASN A 134 -9.55 -12.65 17.29
CA ASN A 134 -8.78 -12.08 18.40
C ASN A 134 -7.29 -12.37 18.20
N ASP A 135 -6.43 -11.40 18.50
CA ASP A 135 -4.98 -11.43 18.24
C ASP A 135 -4.60 -11.48 16.75
N GLY A 136 -5.56 -11.45 15.82
CA GLY A 136 -5.28 -11.34 14.38
C GLY A 136 -4.62 -10.00 14.02
N VAL A 137 -3.89 -9.98 12.91
CA VAL A 137 -3.08 -8.82 12.52
C VAL A 137 -3.40 -8.30 11.11
N ILE A 138 -3.24 -7.01 10.93
CA ILE A 138 -3.25 -6.36 9.61
C ILE A 138 -1.81 -5.93 9.31
N LEU A 139 -1.28 -6.36 8.18
CA LEU A 139 0.05 -6.00 7.68
C LEU A 139 -0.11 -5.05 6.49
N ILE A 140 0.32 -3.82 6.67
CA ILE A 140 0.16 -2.77 5.67
C ILE A 140 1.53 -2.34 5.17
N GLN A 141 1.72 -2.37 3.85
CA GLN A 141 2.82 -1.70 3.14
C GLN A 141 2.20 -0.66 2.23
N GLU A 142 2.42 0.62 2.49
CA GLU A 142 1.71 1.70 1.82
C GLU A 142 2.62 2.85 1.41
N ILE A 143 2.10 3.69 0.53
CA ILE A 143 2.70 4.97 0.13
C ILE A 143 2.73 5.94 1.32
N ASN A 144 3.75 6.78 1.37
CA ASN A 144 3.82 7.92 2.30
C ASN A 144 4.04 9.20 1.51
N THR A 145 3.16 10.19 1.72
CA THR A 145 3.08 11.40 0.90
C THR A 145 4.06 12.48 1.36
N SER A 146 5.33 12.12 1.48
CA SER A 146 6.42 13.05 1.77
C SER A 146 6.58 14.11 0.67
N LEU A 147 7.41 15.12 0.92
CA LEU A 147 7.71 16.16 -0.08
C LEU A 147 8.24 15.56 -1.39
N LEU A 148 9.14 14.58 -1.31
CA LEU A 148 9.70 13.90 -2.49
C LEU A 148 8.62 13.09 -3.21
N MET A 149 7.74 12.39 -2.49
CA MET A 149 6.63 11.65 -3.10
C MET A 149 5.69 12.59 -3.86
N ARG A 150 5.29 13.72 -3.27
CA ARG A 150 4.44 14.72 -3.96
C ARG A 150 5.09 15.26 -5.24
N LEU A 151 6.42 15.42 -5.22
CA LEU A 151 7.16 15.79 -6.43
C LEU A 151 7.12 14.67 -7.49
N LEU A 152 7.35 13.42 -7.09
CA LEU A 152 7.29 12.26 -7.98
C LEU A 152 5.89 12.09 -8.58
N LEU A 153 4.83 12.14 -7.77
CA LEU A 153 3.45 12.04 -8.25
C LEU A 153 3.12 13.13 -9.29
N ARG A 154 3.60 14.36 -9.09
CA ARG A 154 3.45 15.43 -10.08
C ARG A 154 4.22 15.17 -11.37
N LEU A 155 5.41 14.60 -11.26
CA LEU A 155 6.21 14.25 -12.44
C LEU A 155 5.64 13.08 -13.21
N MET A 156 5.15 12.07 -12.49
CA MET A 156 4.57 10.86 -13.07
C MET A 156 3.16 11.08 -13.62
N ARG A 157 2.40 12.03 -13.04
CA ARG A 157 0.99 12.31 -13.37
C ARG A 157 0.12 11.06 -13.31
N HIS A 158 0.35 10.23 -12.30
CA HIS A 158 -0.29 8.93 -12.20
C HIS A 158 -1.38 8.91 -11.12
N GLU A 159 -1.06 9.37 -9.92
CA GLU A 159 -1.96 9.42 -8.76
C GLU A 159 -1.93 10.79 -8.11
N GLY A 160 -2.95 11.08 -7.28
CA GLY A 160 -3.10 12.36 -6.61
C GLY A 160 -3.06 12.27 -5.09
N TRP A 161 -3.23 13.42 -4.45
CA TRP A 161 -3.40 13.50 -3.00
C TRP A 161 -4.29 14.69 -2.61
N SER A 162 -5.01 14.54 -1.51
CA SER A 162 -5.71 15.62 -0.81
C SER A 162 -5.74 15.34 0.67
N TYR A 163 -5.54 16.38 1.47
CA TYR A 163 -5.76 16.38 2.91
C TYR A 163 -7.11 16.98 3.30
N ASP A 164 -7.93 17.39 2.31
CA ASP A 164 -9.21 18.06 2.52
C ASP A 164 -10.37 17.05 2.69
N VAL A 165 -10.07 15.87 3.26
CA VAL A 165 -11.03 14.78 3.54
C VAL A 165 -10.85 14.29 4.97
N ASN A 166 -11.90 13.74 5.58
CA ASN A 166 -11.83 13.13 6.91
C ASN A 166 -11.86 11.60 6.80
N VAL A 167 -10.69 10.97 6.84
CA VAL A 167 -10.52 9.50 6.72
C VAL A 167 -11.17 8.71 7.86
N PHE A 168 -11.56 9.38 8.95
CA PHE A 168 -12.20 8.79 10.13
C PHE A 168 -13.73 8.96 10.15
N ASP A 169 -14.31 9.63 9.16
CA ASP A 169 -15.77 9.78 9.05
C ASP A 169 -16.37 8.60 8.26
N GLN A 170 -17.37 7.96 8.84
CA GLN A 170 -18.07 6.83 8.22
C GLN A 170 -18.81 7.18 6.91
N ASN A 171 -19.17 8.46 6.73
CA ASN A 171 -19.91 8.95 5.58
C ASN A 171 -19.01 9.59 4.52
N GLU A 172 -17.75 9.84 4.84
CA GLU A 172 -16.81 10.44 3.89
C GLU A 172 -16.44 9.45 2.80
N ILE A 173 -16.49 9.93 1.57
CA ILE A 173 -16.03 9.22 0.38
C ILE A 173 -14.73 9.86 -0.07
N VAL A 174 -13.66 9.12 0.09
CA VAL A 174 -12.29 9.61 -0.16
C VAL A 174 -11.89 9.44 -1.63
N ASN A 175 -12.38 8.37 -2.26
CA ASN A 175 -12.11 8.01 -3.65
C ASN A 175 -13.41 7.66 -4.38
N ASP A 176 -13.44 7.80 -5.71
CA ASP A 176 -14.57 7.42 -6.52
C ASP A 176 -14.72 5.89 -6.54
N LYS A 177 -15.84 5.39 -6.03
CA LYS A 177 -16.14 3.96 -5.98
C LYS A 177 -16.28 3.32 -7.36
N SER A 178 -16.65 4.10 -8.38
CA SER A 178 -16.82 3.62 -9.75
C SER A 178 -15.52 3.53 -10.54
N ASP A 179 -14.42 4.13 -10.01
CA ASP A 179 -13.10 4.14 -10.63
C ASP A 179 -12.08 3.44 -9.70
N LEU A 180 -11.69 2.23 -10.04
CA LEU A 180 -10.67 1.46 -9.30
C LEU A 180 -9.29 2.11 -9.29
N TRP A 181 -9.05 3.09 -10.17
CA TRP A 181 -7.82 3.87 -10.22
C TRP A 181 -7.89 5.20 -9.48
N SER A 182 -9.08 5.56 -8.98
CA SER A 182 -9.21 6.70 -8.09
C SER A 182 -8.34 6.49 -6.85
N ALA A 183 -7.43 7.42 -6.57
CA ALA A 183 -6.44 7.27 -5.51
C ALA A 183 -6.18 8.56 -4.78
N ASN A 184 -6.20 8.52 -3.45
CA ASN A 184 -5.73 9.59 -2.59
C ASN A 184 -4.52 9.13 -1.77
N CYS A 185 -3.31 9.39 -2.27
CA CYS A 185 -2.06 8.98 -1.65
C CYS A 185 -1.82 9.58 -0.24
N ALA A 186 -2.59 10.59 0.20
CA ALA A 186 -2.48 11.15 1.53
C ALA A 186 -3.21 10.32 2.62
N VAL A 187 -4.08 9.38 2.23
CA VAL A 187 -4.88 8.55 3.15
C VAL A 187 -4.02 7.85 4.20
N PRO A 188 -2.93 7.11 3.84
CA PRO A 188 -2.13 6.42 4.84
C PRO A 188 -1.44 7.38 5.83
N GLU A 189 -1.02 8.55 5.36
CA GLU A 189 -0.44 9.58 6.22
C GLU A 189 -1.46 10.13 7.21
N MET A 190 -2.67 10.44 6.76
CA MET A 190 -3.77 10.93 7.61
C MET A 190 -4.22 9.91 8.66
N LEU A 191 -4.22 8.62 8.33
CA LEU A 191 -4.60 7.55 9.24
C LEU A 191 -3.56 7.31 10.34
N PHE A 192 -2.27 7.36 10.00
CA PHE A 192 -1.22 6.85 10.86
C PHE A 192 -0.23 7.89 11.39
N ASN A 193 -0.38 9.17 11.09
CA ASN A 193 0.44 10.21 11.72
C ASN A 193 0.04 10.44 13.17
N ASP A 194 -1.24 10.26 13.53
CA ASP A 194 -1.72 10.25 14.90
C ASP A 194 -2.34 8.89 15.23
N MET A 195 -1.53 7.99 15.80
CA MET A 195 -1.96 6.64 16.19
C MET A 195 -3.02 6.68 17.30
N SER A 196 -2.99 7.69 18.17
CA SER A 196 -4.00 7.84 19.25
C SER A 196 -5.37 8.16 18.66
N GLN A 197 -5.42 8.99 17.62
CA GLN A 197 -6.67 9.27 16.92
C GLN A 197 -7.21 8.00 16.24
N PHE A 198 -6.34 7.23 15.58
CA PHE A 198 -6.71 5.95 14.96
C PHE A 198 -7.30 4.98 15.99
N GLU A 199 -6.60 4.75 17.11
CA GLU A 199 -7.03 3.81 18.17
C GLU A 199 -8.31 4.28 18.90
N ASN A 200 -8.55 5.60 18.99
CA ASN A 200 -9.81 6.13 19.54
C ASN A 200 -11.01 5.85 18.63
N VAL A 201 -10.82 5.88 17.31
CA VAL A 201 -11.89 5.60 16.33
C VAL A 201 -12.11 4.10 16.14
N PHE A 202 -11.04 3.31 16.24
CA PHE A 202 -11.05 1.85 16.10
C PHE A 202 -10.51 1.18 17.37
N PRO A 203 -11.26 1.22 18.50
CA PRO A 203 -10.77 0.79 19.81
C PRO A 203 -10.44 -0.71 19.92
N ALA A 204 -10.95 -1.53 19.01
CA ALA A 204 -10.57 -2.93 18.91
C ALA A 204 -9.25 -3.17 18.17
N LEU A 205 -8.65 -2.13 17.56
CA LEU A 205 -7.42 -2.21 16.79
C LEU A 205 -6.32 -1.40 17.47
N LYS A 206 -5.13 -1.99 17.61
CA LYS A 206 -3.95 -1.34 18.18
C LYS A 206 -2.81 -1.32 17.16
N VAL A 207 -2.22 -0.14 16.97
CA VAL A 207 -1.04 0.01 16.11
C VAL A 207 0.20 -0.42 16.88
N GLU A 208 0.77 -1.58 16.52
CA GLU A 208 1.99 -2.10 17.16
C GLU A 208 3.27 -1.58 16.50
N ARG A 209 3.21 -1.29 15.19
CA ARG A 209 4.34 -0.81 14.41
C ARG A 209 3.88 0.22 13.39
N ASN A 210 4.60 1.31 13.28
CA ASN A 210 4.40 2.34 12.26
C ASN A 210 5.76 2.91 11.87
N GLU A 211 6.30 2.46 10.74
CA GLU A 211 7.65 2.79 10.28
C GLU A 211 7.61 3.43 8.89
N LEU A 212 8.34 4.52 8.73
CA LEU A 212 8.58 5.15 7.44
C LEU A 212 9.75 4.45 6.73
N CYS A 213 9.63 4.24 5.44
CA CYS A 213 10.61 3.50 4.64
C CYS A 213 10.63 3.99 3.19
N GLU A 214 11.47 3.37 2.37
CA GLU A 214 11.65 3.65 0.94
C GLU A 214 12.03 5.10 0.63
N CYS A 215 12.94 5.27 -0.30
CA CYS A 215 13.26 6.55 -0.92
C CYS A 215 13.67 6.31 -2.38
N LEU A 216 14.96 6.19 -2.66
CA LEU A 216 15.49 6.02 -4.01
C LEU A 216 15.25 4.63 -4.60
N LEU A 217 15.04 3.62 -3.76
CA LEU A 217 14.78 2.25 -4.22
C LEU A 217 13.52 2.16 -5.06
N PHE A 218 12.45 2.91 -4.70
CA PHE A 218 11.22 2.94 -5.49
C PHE A 218 11.44 3.51 -6.90
N PRO A 219 11.95 4.72 -7.12
CA PRO A 219 12.21 5.21 -8.48
C PRO A 219 13.27 4.37 -9.21
N ALA A 220 14.27 3.80 -8.52
CA ALA A 220 15.25 2.91 -9.12
C ALA A 220 14.63 1.59 -9.63
N SER A 221 13.47 1.16 -9.12
CA SER A 221 12.76 -0.02 -9.59
C SER A 221 12.06 0.19 -10.94
N GLY A 222 11.81 1.42 -11.32
CA GLY A 222 11.03 1.78 -12.50
C GLY A 222 9.51 1.68 -12.30
N GLY A 223 9.03 1.40 -11.08
CA GLY A 223 7.60 1.27 -10.76
C GLY A 223 7.07 -0.17 -10.87
N VAL A 224 5.92 -0.42 -10.28
CA VAL A 224 5.30 -1.76 -10.19
C VAL A 224 4.30 -1.99 -11.31
N ILE A 225 3.22 -1.22 -11.36
CA ILE A 225 2.19 -1.31 -12.40
C ILE A 225 2.52 -0.34 -13.55
N SER A 226 2.62 0.94 -13.25
CA SER A 226 3.07 1.95 -14.20
C SER A 226 4.60 1.97 -14.23
N LYS A 227 5.20 1.85 -15.42
CA LYS A 227 6.63 1.59 -15.54
C LYS A 227 7.40 2.68 -16.31
N ALA A 228 8.51 3.12 -15.72
CA ALA A 228 9.55 3.86 -16.39
C ALA A 228 10.71 2.92 -16.78
N LYS A 229 11.34 3.19 -17.92
CA LYS A 229 12.56 2.45 -18.31
C LYS A 229 13.73 2.91 -17.44
N VAL A 230 14.30 1.98 -16.68
CA VAL A 230 15.47 2.19 -15.82
C VAL A 230 16.53 1.16 -16.14
N PRO A 231 17.83 1.47 -16.00
CA PRO A 231 18.88 0.47 -16.15
C PRO A 231 18.82 -0.56 -15.01
N GLU A 232 19.07 -1.83 -15.34
CA GLU A 232 19.20 -2.89 -14.34
C GLU A 232 20.48 -2.73 -13.52
N LEU A 233 20.35 -2.58 -12.22
CA LEU A 233 21.45 -2.35 -11.29
C LEU A 233 21.95 -3.67 -10.68
N PRO A 234 23.26 -3.82 -10.46
CA PRO A 234 23.79 -4.95 -9.68
C PRO A 234 23.25 -4.94 -8.23
N VAL A 235 23.13 -6.12 -7.63
CA VAL A 235 22.58 -6.26 -6.26
C VAL A 235 23.35 -5.44 -5.22
N PHE A 236 24.69 -5.35 -5.34
CA PHE A 236 25.47 -4.53 -4.41
C PHE A 236 25.10 -3.04 -4.47
N VAL A 237 24.75 -2.52 -5.66
CA VAL A 237 24.28 -1.13 -5.83
C VAL A 237 22.89 -0.96 -5.18
N LEU A 238 21.99 -1.93 -5.36
CA LEU A 238 20.67 -1.91 -4.72
C LEU A 238 20.79 -1.96 -3.18
N ASN A 239 21.74 -2.74 -2.65
CA ASN A 239 22.07 -2.74 -1.21
C ASN A 239 22.59 -1.38 -0.73
N MET A 240 23.42 -0.72 -1.51
CA MET A 240 23.88 0.64 -1.21
C MET A 240 22.74 1.64 -1.21
N ILE A 241 21.87 1.58 -2.23
CA ILE A 241 20.66 2.42 -2.30
C ILE A 241 19.78 2.20 -1.07
N LEU A 242 19.49 0.95 -0.70
CA LEU A 242 18.69 0.64 0.47
C LEU A 242 19.30 1.15 1.78
N SER A 243 20.62 1.06 1.92
CA SER A 243 21.34 1.59 3.08
C SER A 243 21.26 3.11 3.15
N PHE A 244 21.37 3.76 1.99
CA PHE A 244 21.25 5.20 1.87
C PHE A 244 19.78 5.68 2.08
N ASP A 245 18.80 4.93 1.61
CA ASP A 245 17.38 5.17 1.88
C ASP A 245 17.09 5.20 3.38
N ARG A 246 17.59 4.20 4.13
CA ARG A 246 17.45 4.15 5.59
C ARG A 246 18.03 5.38 6.27
N PHE A 247 19.17 5.85 5.78
CA PHE A 247 19.83 7.05 6.30
C PHE A 247 18.99 8.30 6.00
N LEU A 248 18.54 8.50 4.74
CA LEU A 248 17.73 9.65 4.34
C LEU A 248 16.40 9.71 5.10
N VAL A 249 15.69 8.58 5.16
CA VAL A 249 14.40 8.48 5.87
C VAL A 249 14.58 8.75 7.36
N ARG A 250 15.68 8.30 7.97
CA ARG A 250 15.97 8.57 9.39
C ARG A 250 16.23 10.05 9.69
N ILE A 251 16.94 10.75 8.78
CA ILE A 251 17.30 12.17 8.98
C ILE A 251 16.12 13.09 8.75
N ALA A 252 15.38 12.89 7.66
CA ALA A 252 14.30 13.78 7.25
C ALA A 252 13.12 12.97 6.64
N PRO A 253 12.35 12.24 7.47
CA PRO A 253 11.27 11.38 7.02
C PRO A 253 10.20 12.13 6.21
N ASN A 254 9.81 13.33 6.64
CA ASN A 254 8.82 14.16 5.95
C ASN A 254 9.25 14.61 4.53
N ILE A 255 10.54 14.51 4.24
CA ILE A 255 11.09 14.86 2.91
C ILE A 255 11.26 13.59 2.07
N PHE A 256 11.84 12.53 2.64
CA PHE A 256 12.39 11.42 1.88
C PHE A 256 11.59 10.12 1.94
N ALA A 257 10.75 9.90 2.98
CA ALA A 257 10.04 8.65 3.10
C ALA A 257 8.94 8.52 2.04
N LEU A 258 9.07 7.57 1.13
CA LEU A 258 8.09 7.29 0.08
C LEU A 258 7.14 6.16 0.46
N GLY A 259 7.48 5.36 1.46
CA GLY A 259 6.69 4.24 1.92
C GLY A 259 6.49 4.22 3.42
N ARG A 260 5.54 3.41 3.85
CA ARG A 260 5.16 3.20 5.25
C ARG A 260 4.82 1.74 5.49
N ARG A 261 5.28 1.20 6.61
CA ARG A 261 4.93 -0.13 7.12
C ARG A 261 4.13 0.02 8.39
N VAL A 262 2.96 -0.60 8.45
CA VAL A 262 2.13 -0.58 9.65
C VAL A 262 1.73 -2.01 10.01
N VAL A 263 1.79 -2.32 11.30
CA VAL A 263 1.23 -3.55 11.88
C VAL A 263 0.17 -3.14 12.87
N ILE A 264 -1.03 -3.67 12.67
CA ILE A 264 -2.17 -3.42 13.54
C ILE A 264 -2.64 -4.75 14.08
N LYS A 265 -2.87 -4.84 15.38
CA LYS A 265 -3.36 -6.03 16.05
C LYS A 265 -4.79 -5.82 16.53
N LYS A 266 -5.67 -6.82 16.33
CA LYS A 266 -6.99 -6.85 16.95
C LYS A 266 -6.83 -7.25 18.42
N LEU A 267 -7.36 -6.42 19.30
CA LEU A 267 -7.37 -6.69 20.75
C LEU A 267 -8.41 -7.75 21.08
N VAL A 268 -8.13 -8.52 22.11
CA VAL A 268 -9.10 -9.47 22.67
C VAL A 268 -10.22 -8.68 23.31
N ALA A 269 -11.46 -8.97 22.92
CA ALA A 269 -12.63 -8.38 23.60
C ALA A 269 -12.63 -8.85 25.07
N VAL A 270 -12.58 -7.89 26.00
CA VAL A 270 -12.62 -8.14 27.46
C VAL A 270 -14.07 -8.35 27.90
#